data_01452c3922ade2835be86a01aa8736fe
#
_entry.id   01452c3922ade2835be86a01aa8736fe
#
_cell.length_a   1.000
_cell.length_b   1.000
_cell.length_c   1.000
_cell.angle_alpha   90.00
_cell.angle_beta   90.00
_cell.angle_gamma   90.00
#
_symmetry.space_group_name_H-M   'P 1'
#
loop_
_entity.id
_entity.type
_entity.pdbx_description
1 polymer ?
#
loop_
_entity_poly.entity_id
_entity_poly.type
_entity_poly.pdbx_seq_one_letter_code
_entity_poly.pdbx_strand_id
1 'polypeptide(L)'
;MSAQKHGFQTEVAKLLDLLANSLYSNKEVFLRELISNASDAIEKLHFLALTDADLIKDDPNFAIHVKADTTTKTLTITDNGIGMTLTEANDHLGTIAKSGTEEFFKSLSGDAAKDAQLIGQFGVGFYSAFIVADRVTVLTRKAGTPEAEGVRWESTGNGEFESENVSVKERGTSVILHLKDPETKFLETWTLREAIEKYSDHIAVPVYLWEEKFEAPKEGEDASKKEPKFEYTQVNEAKALWTMNPREVKDEQYKEFYKHLTHDYDDPLAWAHNKVEGDLEYTSLLFIPSQAPWDLYSRDTVKGLKLFVERVFIMDKADAFLPNYLRFVRGLVDTNALPLNVSRELLQESEAGRKLKKALTKRALDMIAKLATDKDKYAKFWTQFGRVLKEGPVEDYTNTETVSKLLRFASTKEDSSAQNVSLADYVSRMPEGQKKIYYLVGTSYQSVKTSPYLELFKKKGIEVLLLWDRIDEWLMAHLREFEGKGFVSASASDLELGDLADKPEKTEEEAKESVGLIERLKTALTGRVKDVRVSTRLVGTPSCVVAEGGQFLTPQMKRMLEAAGQTVPEDEYILEVDPENALLKRVAAETDSARFKEWAELIFEQALLSEQGALKDPNAFVQRMNRLLAL
;
A
#
# COMPACT_ATOMS: atom_id res chain seq x y z
N MET A 1 31.02 16.30 -50.34
CA MET A 1 31.36 17.03 -49.08
C MET A 1 31.48 15.99 -47.99
N SER A 2 32.64 15.85 -47.37
CA SER A 2 32.85 14.91 -46.25
C SER A 2 32.19 15.49 -45.01
N ALA A 3 31.39 14.72 -44.29
CA ALA A 3 30.82 15.11 -43.02
C ALA A 3 31.94 15.42 -42.00
N GLN A 4 31.92 16.60 -41.40
CA GLN A 4 32.83 16.95 -40.31
C GLN A 4 32.20 16.55 -39.00
N LYS A 5 32.97 15.84 -38.14
CA LYS A 5 32.56 15.53 -36.76
C LYS A 5 32.90 16.72 -35.87
N HIS A 6 31.90 17.23 -35.15
CA HIS A 6 32.08 18.28 -34.15
C HIS A 6 31.76 17.70 -32.76
N GLY A 7 32.57 18.04 -31.75
CA GLY A 7 32.26 17.74 -30.34
C GLY A 7 31.27 18.74 -29.78
N PHE A 8 30.40 18.28 -28.86
CA PHE A 8 29.52 19.16 -28.08
C PHE A 8 30.36 20.03 -27.13
N GLN A 9 29.99 21.31 -27.00
CA GLN A 9 30.56 22.22 -26.02
C GLN A 9 29.56 22.42 -24.87
N THR A 10 30.03 22.58 -23.64
CA THR A 10 29.19 22.68 -22.44
C THR A 10 29.46 24.00 -21.74
N GLU A 11 28.39 24.76 -21.42
CA GLU A 11 28.43 25.88 -20.48
C GLU A 11 28.34 25.32 -19.04
N VAL A 12 29.47 25.11 -18.40
CA VAL A 12 29.58 24.42 -17.09
C VAL A 12 28.76 25.12 -16.01
N ALA A 13 28.76 26.43 -15.96
CA ALA A 13 27.97 27.20 -14.98
C ALA A 13 26.45 26.92 -15.11
N LYS A 14 25.93 26.89 -16.35
CA LYS A 14 24.50 26.55 -16.57
C LYS A 14 24.19 25.09 -16.24
N LEU A 15 25.13 24.18 -16.52
CA LEU A 15 24.96 22.78 -16.15
C LEU A 15 24.91 22.60 -14.64
N LEU A 16 25.79 23.25 -13.89
CA LEU A 16 25.80 23.26 -12.43
C LEU A 16 24.50 23.86 -11.87
N ASP A 17 24.00 24.95 -12.45
CA ASP A 17 22.74 25.56 -12.06
C ASP A 17 21.55 24.63 -12.30
N LEU A 18 21.51 23.92 -13.43
CA LEU A 18 20.50 22.90 -13.70
C LEU A 18 20.58 21.73 -12.71
N LEU A 19 21.78 21.23 -12.40
CA LEU A 19 22.00 20.17 -11.42
C LEU A 19 21.56 20.62 -10.02
N ALA A 20 21.88 21.86 -9.64
CA ALA A 20 21.56 22.37 -8.31
C ALA A 20 20.06 22.70 -8.16
N ASN A 21 19.43 23.33 -9.17
CA ASN A 21 18.11 23.94 -9.00
C ASN A 21 16.97 23.21 -9.72
N SER A 22 17.25 22.28 -10.65
CA SER A 22 16.22 21.59 -11.44
C SER A 22 16.19 20.07 -11.26
N LEU A 23 17.26 19.47 -10.76
CA LEU A 23 17.38 18.03 -10.65
C LEU A 23 16.67 17.47 -9.41
N TYR A 24 16.61 18.25 -8.34
CA TYR A 24 16.09 17.79 -7.06
C TYR A 24 14.86 18.60 -6.64
N SER A 25 13.76 17.91 -6.37
CA SER A 25 12.50 18.51 -5.89
C SER A 25 12.56 18.97 -4.43
N ASN A 26 13.43 18.36 -3.62
CA ASN A 26 13.62 18.70 -2.20
C ASN A 26 15.08 19.08 -1.93
N LYS A 27 15.28 20.24 -1.28
CA LYS A 27 16.63 20.74 -0.98
C LYS A 27 17.40 19.89 0.04
N GLU A 28 16.73 19.22 0.95
CA GLU A 28 17.35 18.34 1.97
C GLU A 28 18.23 17.23 1.36
N VAL A 29 18.02 16.88 0.10
CA VAL A 29 18.81 15.84 -0.59
C VAL A 29 20.30 16.15 -0.64
N PHE A 30 20.73 17.42 -0.53
CA PHE A 30 22.16 17.72 -0.46
C PHE A 30 22.84 17.00 0.71
N LEU A 31 22.18 16.95 1.87
CA LEU A 31 22.73 16.29 3.05
C LEU A 31 22.80 14.77 2.87
N ARG A 32 21.75 14.17 2.27
CA ARG A 32 21.76 12.77 1.86
C ARG A 32 22.95 12.44 0.97
N GLU A 33 23.16 13.23 -0.07
CA GLU A 33 24.23 12.97 -1.05
C GLU A 33 25.62 13.12 -0.42
N LEU A 34 25.85 14.14 0.42
CA LEU A 34 27.14 14.35 1.07
C LEU A 34 27.44 13.27 2.12
N ILE A 35 26.43 12.86 2.91
CA ILE A 35 26.58 11.76 3.87
C ILE A 35 26.80 10.42 3.14
N SER A 36 26.13 10.19 2.01
CA SER A 36 26.35 8.99 1.18
C SER A 36 27.78 8.96 0.62
N ASN A 37 28.30 10.09 0.14
CA ASN A 37 29.67 10.19 -0.34
C ASN A 37 30.69 9.94 0.79
N ALA A 38 30.43 10.45 1.99
CA ALA A 38 31.25 10.21 3.18
C ALA A 38 31.23 8.72 3.58
N SER A 39 30.05 8.07 3.54
CA SER A 39 29.92 6.63 3.77
C SER A 39 30.71 5.81 2.74
N ASP A 40 30.62 6.17 1.45
CA ASP A 40 31.39 5.50 0.38
C ASP A 40 32.90 5.64 0.58
N ALA A 41 33.37 6.82 1.04
CA ALA A 41 34.79 7.07 1.33
C ALA A 41 35.30 6.20 2.50
N ILE A 42 34.46 6.02 3.50
CA ILE A 42 34.75 5.14 4.64
C ILE A 42 34.75 3.67 4.20
N GLU A 43 33.77 3.23 3.41
CA GLU A 43 33.68 1.84 2.96
C GLU A 43 34.90 1.47 2.07
N LYS A 44 35.34 2.37 1.20
CA LYS A 44 36.57 2.20 0.41
C LYS A 44 37.81 2.01 1.32
N LEU A 45 37.94 2.83 2.35
CA LEU A 45 39.05 2.69 3.29
C LEU A 45 38.95 1.40 4.08
N HIS A 46 37.75 1.05 4.56
CA HIS A 46 37.50 -0.20 5.28
C HIS A 46 37.90 -1.41 4.41
N PHE A 47 37.54 -1.42 3.13
CA PHE A 47 37.93 -2.48 2.19
C PHE A 47 39.43 -2.56 2.00
N LEU A 48 40.12 -1.43 1.82
CA LEU A 48 41.57 -1.40 1.66
C LEU A 48 42.30 -1.80 2.95
N ALA A 49 41.74 -1.47 4.10
CA ALA A 49 42.30 -1.84 5.41
C ALA A 49 42.26 -3.35 5.69
N LEU A 50 41.44 -4.12 4.95
CA LEU A 50 41.47 -5.59 5.02
C LEU A 50 42.83 -6.16 4.55
N THR A 51 43.51 -5.45 3.66
CA THR A 51 44.82 -5.84 3.12
C THR A 51 45.98 -5.03 3.70
N ASP A 52 45.72 -3.80 4.15
CA ASP A 52 46.70 -2.87 4.74
C ASP A 52 46.12 -2.20 6.00
N ALA A 53 46.26 -2.86 7.14
CA ALA A 53 45.72 -2.39 8.42
C ALA A 53 46.43 -1.10 8.95
N ASP A 54 47.58 -0.73 8.41
CA ASP A 54 48.29 0.50 8.82
C ASP A 54 47.55 1.76 8.39
N LEU A 55 46.71 1.68 7.36
CA LEU A 55 45.86 2.80 6.88
C LEU A 55 44.88 3.34 7.93
N ILE A 56 44.48 2.52 8.90
CA ILE A 56 43.50 2.87 9.95
C ILE A 56 44.06 2.87 11.36
N LYS A 57 45.37 2.64 11.50
CA LYS A 57 46.02 2.45 12.80
C LYS A 57 45.84 3.61 13.79
N ASP A 58 45.87 4.84 13.30
CA ASP A 58 45.76 6.04 14.11
C ASP A 58 44.32 6.38 14.51
N ASP A 59 43.34 5.94 13.73
CA ASP A 59 41.90 6.15 13.99
C ASP A 59 41.08 4.98 13.40
N PRO A 60 40.87 3.90 14.17
CA PRO A 60 40.13 2.72 13.70
C PRO A 60 38.63 2.88 13.75
N ASN A 61 38.07 3.95 14.36
CA ASN A 61 36.66 4.15 14.55
C ASN A 61 36.09 5.02 13.42
N PHE A 62 35.41 4.40 12.48
CA PHE A 62 34.79 5.12 11.39
C PHE A 62 33.57 5.93 11.85
N ALA A 63 33.49 7.19 11.43
CA ALA A 63 32.41 8.09 11.79
C ALA A 63 32.25 9.23 10.78
N ILE A 64 31.03 9.74 10.71
CA ILE A 64 30.68 10.98 10.00
C ILE A 64 30.27 12.01 11.04
N HIS A 65 30.82 13.22 10.96
CA HIS A 65 30.51 14.31 11.88
C HIS A 65 29.86 15.47 11.12
N VAL A 66 28.73 15.96 11.61
CA VAL A 66 28.00 17.09 11.06
C VAL A 66 27.99 18.22 12.08
N LYS A 67 28.43 19.42 11.67
CA LYS A 67 28.51 20.58 12.54
C LYS A 67 28.04 21.84 11.83
N ALA A 68 27.06 22.50 12.40
CA ALA A 68 26.64 23.84 12.00
C ALA A 68 27.33 24.92 12.85
N ASP A 69 27.73 26.03 12.20
CA ASP A 69 28.22 27.23 12.86
C ASP A 69 27.38 28.42 12.39
N THR A 70 26.56 28.93 13.30
CA THR A 70 25.67 30.07 13.05
C THR A 70 26.41 31.39 12.88
N THR A 71 27.62 31.50 13.44
CA THR A 71 28.44 32.74 13.40
C THR A 71 29.03 32.92 12.01
N THR A 72 29.59 31.86 11.45
CA THR A 72 30.22 31.86 10.12
C THR A 72 29.22 31.46 9.02
N LYS A 73 28.00 31.10 9.37
CA LYS A 73 26.96 30.55 8.48
C LYS A 73 27.47 29.36 7.68
N THR A 74 28.20 28.45 8.32
CA THR A 74 28.75 27.27 7.68
C THR A 74 28.16 25.98 8.22
N LEU A 75 27.98 25.00 7.33
CA LEU A 75 27.67 23.62 7.68
C LEU A 75 28.82 22.74 7.20
N THR A 76 29.40 22.00 8.12
CA THR A 76 30.55 21.11 7.85
C THR A 76 30.16 19.65 8.00
N ILE A 77 30.45 18.84 6.99
CA ILE A 77 30.31 17.39 7.00
C ILE A 77 31.71 16.81 6.89
N THR A 78 32.13 16.03 7.88
CA THR A 78 33.48 15.44 7.98
C THR A 78 33.38 13.93 8.07
N ASP A 79 34.13 13.23 7.24
CA ASP A 79 34.39 11.79 7.32
C ASP A 79 35.86 11.52 7.65
N ASN A 80 36.15 10.36 8.25
CA ASN A 80 37.49 9.85 8.44
C ASN A 80 37.80 8.68 7.48
N GLY A 81 37.25 8.74 6.26
CA GLY A 81 37.43 7.77 5.19
C GLY A 81 38.76 7.86 4.48
N ILE A 82 38.79 7.40 3.21
CA ILE A 82 40.03 7.28 2.43
C ILE A 82 40.71 8.63 2.12
N GLY A 83 39.92 9.72 2.00
CA GLY A 83 40.41 11.03 1.57
C GLY A 83 40.92 11.06 0.12
N MET A 84 41.52 12.18 -0.29
CA MET A 84 41.98 12.40 -1.67
C MET A 84 43.35 13.07 -1.69
N THR A 85 44.16 12.74 -2.70
CA THR A 85 45.34 13.52 -3.12
C THR A 85 44.91 14.73 -3.95
N LEU A 86 45.82 15.68 -4.22
CA LEU A 86 45.55 16.85 -5.06
C LEU A 86 45.04 16.46 -6.47
N THR A 87 45.65 15.44 -7.05
CA THR A 87 45.25 14.94 -8.37
C THR A 87 43.84 14.34 -8.34
N GLU A 88 43.57 13.50 -7.34
CA GLU A 88 42.25 12.89 -7.16
C GLU A 88 41.16 13.93 -6.85
N ALA A 89 41.45 14.93 -6.02
CA ALA A 89 40.50 16.01 -5.74
C ALA A 89 40.17 16.83 -7.00
N ASN A 90 41.18 17.18 -7.80
CA ASN A 90 40.96 17.88 -9.06
C ASN A 90 40.17 17.03 -10.07
N ASP A 91 40.44 15.75 -10.12
CA ASP A 91 39.77 14.83 -11.03
C ASP A 91 38.32 14.54 -10.60
N HIS A 92 38.08 14.24 -9.33
CA HIS A 92 36.75 13.80 -8.86
C HIS A 92 35.81 14.98 -8.55
N LEU A 93 36.33 16.09 -8.03
CA LEU A 93 35.54 17.28 -7.73
C LEU A 93 35.51 18.30 -8.87
N GLY A 94 36.50 18.26 -9.77
CA GLY A 94 36.60 19.17 -10.90
C GLY A 94 35.99 18.63 -12.21
N THR A 95 35.59 17.36 -12.26
CA THR A 95 34.97 16.77 -13.48
C THR A 95 33.55 16.32 -13.16
N ILE A 96 32.57 16.98 -13.77
CA ILE A 96 31.15 16.68 -13.59
C ILE A 96 30.86 15.28 -14.19
N ALA A 97 30.04 14.50 -13.48
CA ALA A 97 29.67 13.12 -13.83
C ALA A 97 30.85 12.13 -13.85
N LYS A 98 31.95 12.43 -13.14
CA LYS A 98 33.02 11.48 -12.86
C LYS A 98 32.88 10.95 -11.44
N SER A 99 32.74 9.62 -11.31
CA SER A 99 32.57 8.96 -10.02
C SER A 99 33.81 8.14 -9.65
N GLY A 100 34.54 8.56 -8.62
CA GLY A 100 35.63 7.76 -8.04
C GLY A 100 35.11 6.49 -7.35
N THR A 101 33.81 6.42 -7.04
CA THR A 101 33.13 5.23 -6.52
C THR A 101 32.92 4.21 -7.65
N GLU A 102 32.49 4.66 -8.82
CA GLU A 102 32.36 3.80 -10.01
C GLU A 102 33.72 3.25 -10.48
N GLU A 103 34.77 4.08 -10.46
CA GLU A 103 36.13 3.65 -10.79
C GLU A 103 36.64 2.59 -9.82
N PHE A 104 36.41 2.78 -8.52
CA PHE A 104 36.76 1.80 -7.50
C PHE A 104 35.99 0.50 -7.67
N PHE A 105 34.68 0.57 -7.91
CA PHE A 105 33.83 -0.60 -8.15
C PHE A 105 34.32 -1.43 -9.36
N LYS A 106 34.70 -0.77 -10.45
CA LYS A 106 35.27 -1.43 -11.64
C LYS A 106 36.62 -2.11 -11.38
N SER A 107 37.35 -1.66 -10.36
CA SER A 107 38.63 -2.27 -9.97
C SER A 107 38.46 -3.53 -9.11
N LEU A 108 37.28 -3.73 -8.52
CA LEU A 108 36.95 -4.92 -7.76
C LEU A 108 36.60 -6.09 -8.68
N SER A 109 36.95 -7.31 -8.28
CA SER A 109 36.66 -8.53 -9.06
C SER A 109 36.02 -9.60 -8.19
N GLY A 110 35.16 -10.43 -8.79
CA GLY A 110 34.53 -11.57 -8.13
C GLY A 110 33.53 -11.17 -7.02
N ASP A 111 33.58 -11.88 -5.90
CA ASP A 111 32.64 -11.68 -4.78
C ASP A 111 32.85 -10.34 -4.07
N ALA A 112 34.07 -9.78 -4.09
CA ALA A 112 34.37 -8.47 -3.50
C ALA A 112 33.55 -7.32 -4.12
N ALA A 113 33.24 -7.42 -5.42
CA ALA A 113 32.38 -6.44 -6.10
C ALA A 113 30.91 -6.54 -5.64
N LYS A 114 30.45 -7.72 -5.20
CA LYS A 114 29.10 -7.93 -4.68
C LYS A 114 28.97 -7.47 -3.22
N ASP A 115 30.05 -7.55 -2.46
CA ASP A 115 30.07 -7.20 -1.04
C ASP A 115 30.26 -5.68 -0.81
N ALA A 116 30.78 -4.94 -1.81
CA ALA A 116 30.99 -3.49 -1.72
C ALA A 116 29.67 -2.73 -1.87
N GLN A 117 29.15 -2.18 -0.77
CA GLN A 117 27.90 -1.43 -0.70
C GLN A 117 28.13 0.07 -0.99
N LEU A 118 28.45 0.38 -2.24
CA LEU A 118 28.80 1.73 -2.68
C LEU A 118 27.62 2.40 -3.41
N ILE A 119 27.27 3.62 -3.04
CA ILE A 119 26.03 4.33 -3.42
C ILE A 119 26.27 5.35 -4.54
N GLY A 120 27.41 6.05 -4.53
CA GLY A 120 27.70 7.22 -5.37
C GLY A 120 28.17 6.89 -6.78
N GLN A 121 27.30 6.33 -7.63
CA GLN A 121 27.67 5.88 -8.98
C GLN A 121 27.65 6.98 -10.05
N PHE A 122 26.85 8.06 -9.87
CA PHE A 122 26.58 9.06 -10.93
C PHE A 122 27.60 10.21 -11.01
N GLY A 123 28.44 10.43 -9.98
CA GLY A 123 29.42 11.51 -9.95
C GLY A 123 28.83 12.94 -9.97
N VAL A 124 27.57 13.10 -9.56
CA VAL A 124 26.89 14.40 -9.51
C VAL A 124 26.38 14.77 -8.11
N GLY A 125 26.34 13.84 -7.17
CA GLY A 125 25.81 14.06 -5.82
C GLY A 125 26.53 15.17 -5.05
N PHE A 126 27.84 15.33 -5.23
CA PHE A 126 28.63 16.41 -4.61
C PHE A 126 28.11 17.80 -4.98
N TYR A 127 27.70 18.02 -6.23
CA TYR A 127 27.25 19.33 -6.69
C TYR A 127 25.88 19.74 -6.12
N SER A 128 25.15 18.82 -5.47
CA SER A 128 23.95 19.16 -4.69
C SER A 128 24.25 20.13 -3.56
N ALA A 129 25.50 20.23 -3.11
CA ALA A 129 25.97 21.23 -2.14
C ALA A 129 25.63 22.68 -2.58
N PHE A 130 25.68 22.97 -3.88
CA PHE A 130 25.38 24.30 -4.41
C PHE A 130 23.88 24.64 -4.42
N ILE A 131 22.99 23.70 -4.09
CA ILE A 131 21.58 24.00 -3.81
C ILE A 131 21.47 24.98 -2.64
N VAL A 132 22.26 24.75 -1.58
CA VAL A 132 22.17 25.49 -0.31
C VAL A 132 23.37 26.41 -0.04
N ALA A 133 24.50 26.20 -0.71
CA ALA A 133 25.73 26.97 -0.52
C ALA A 133 26.07 27.83 -1.74
N ASP A 134 26.60 29.03 -1.50
CA ASP A 134 27.20 29.90 -2.52
C ASP A 134 28.69 29.64 -2.71
N ARG A 135 29.31 28.97 -1.75
CA ARG A 135 30.70 28.54 -1.80
C ARG A 135 30.88 27.21 -1.05
N VAL A 136 31.66 26.31 -1.62
CA VAL A 136 32.00 25.02 -1.04
C VAL A 136 33.52 24.92 -0.92
N THR A 137 34.02 24.68 0.30
CA THR A 137 35.44 24.43 0.58
C THR A 137 35.59 22.96 1.00
N VAL A 138 36.50 22.24 0.39
CA VAL A 138 36.84 20.85 0.75
C VAL A 138 38.28 20.80 1.30
N LEU A 139 38.41 20.26 2.51
CA LEU A 139 39.70 19.91 3.11
C LEU A 139 39.81 18.40 3.15
N THR A 140 40.86 17.85 2.54
CA THR A 140 41.01 16.39 2.48
C THR A 140 42.47 15.95 2.57
N ARG A 141 42.68 14.77 3.13
CA ARG A 141 43.98 14.11 3.13
C ARG A 141 43.82 12.61 2.94
N LYS A 142 44.50 12.06 1.96
CA LYS A 142 44.44 10.63 1.66
C LYS A 142 45.05 9.80 2.78
N ALA A 143 44.46 8.69 3.14
CA ALA A 143 44.99 7.73 4.09
C ALA A 143 46.39 7.26 3.66
N GLY A 144 47.34 7.19 4.63
CA GLY A 144 48.72 6.81 4.38
C GLY A 144 49.61 7.93 3.84
N THR A 145 49.12 9.17 3.62
CA THR A 145 49.97 10.30 3.20
C THR A 145 50.31 11.25 4.35
N PRO A 146 51.45 11.98 4.27
CA PRO A 146 51.84 12.97 5.28
C PRO A 146 50.86 14.12 5.42
N GLU A 147 50.82 14.79 6.58
CA GLU A 147 49.96 15.97 6.83
C GLU A 147 50.18 17.10 5.83
N ALA A 148 51.42 17.33 5.37
CA ALA A 148 51.73 18.37 4.40
C ALA A 148 51.20 18.12 2.99
N GLU A 149 50.72 16.90 2.69
CA GLU A 149 50.09 16.52 1.42
C GLU A 149 48.55 16.65 1.46
N GLY A 150 48.00 17.23 2.55
CA GLY A 150 46.59 17.62 2.58
C GLY A 150 46.24 18.61 1.48
N VAL A 151 44.98 18.67 1.12
CA VAL A 151 44.49 19.45 0.00
C VAL A 151 43.36 20.38 0.45
N ARG A 152 43.39 21.63 0.01
CA ARG A 152 42.25 22.56 0.01
C ARG A 152 41.76 22.71 -1.41
N TRP A 153 40.49 22.44 -1.63
CA TRP A 153 39.77 22.68 -2.88
C TRP A 153 38.61 23.62 -2.58
N GLU A 154 38.36 24.61 -3.45
CA GLU A 154 37.25 25.56 -3.24
C GLU A 154 36.63 25.97 -4.56
N SER A 155 35.28 26.11 -4.58
CA SER A 155 34.52 26.61 -5.72
C SER A 155 33.29 27.38 -5.27
N THR A 156 32.86 28.34 -6.09
CA THR A 156 31.59 29.05 -5.96
C THR A 156 30.51 28.52 -6.93
N GLY A 157 30.78 27.39 -7.59
CA GLY A 157 29.81 26.78 -8.52
C GLY A 157 29.64 27.50 -9.85
N ASN A 158 30.54 28.46 -10.18
CA ASN A 158 30.49 29.24 -11.42
C ASN A 158 31.26 28.59 -12.61
N GLY A 159 31.71 27.34 -12.42
CA GLY A 159 32.47 26.58 -13.42
C GLY A 159 33.98 26.64 -13.21
N GLU A 160 34.46 27.31 -12.16
CA GLU A 160 35.87 27.42 -11.78
C GLU A 160 36.08 26.90 -10.35
N PHE A 161 37.28 26.41 -10.07
CA PHE A 161 37.70 26.01 -8.73
C PHE A 161 39.18 26.32 -8.51
N GLU A 162 39.57 26.45 -7.27
CA GLU A 162 40.94 26.59 -6.82
C GLU A 162 41.37 25.37 -5.98
N SER A 163 42.58 24.92 -6.11
CA SER A 163 43.13 23.84 -5.31
C SER A 163 44.59 24.06 -4.98
N GLU A 164 44.98 23.69 -3.74
CA GLU A 164 46.37 23.83 -3.25
C GLU A 164 46.67 22.76 -2.20
N ASN A 165 47.97 22.46 -2.02
CA ASN A 165 48.36 21.64 -0.89
C ASN A 165 48.41 22.48 0.39
N VAL A 166 47.81 21.93 1.45
CA VAL A 166 47.79 22.54 2.79
C VAL A 166 48.07 21.47 3.84
N SER A 167 48.45 21.86 5.03
CA SER A 167 48.63 20.91 6.14
C SER A 167 47.26 20.49 6.68
N VAL A 168 46.91 19.21 6.58
CA VAL A 168 45.68 18.60 7.13
C VAL A 168 46.08 17.47 8.07
N LYS A 169 45.79 17.63 9.36
CA LYS A 169 46.22 16.71 10.41
C LYS A 169 45.55 15.33 10.31
N GLU A 170 44.26 15.32 10.10
CA GLU A 170 43.43 14.09 10.10
C GLU A 170 43.23 13.59 8.66
N ARG A 171 43.16 12.25 8.47
CA ARG A 171 42.80 11.66 7.19
C ARG A 171 41.30 11.85 6.95
N GLY A 172 40.85 11.67 5.70
CA GLY A 172 39.43 11.76 5.30
C GLY A 172 39.12 13.08 4.64
N THR A 173 37.86 13.47 4.66
CA THR A 173 37.37 14.65 3.94
C THR A 173 36.44 15.48 4.81
N SER A 174 36.63 16.81 4.82
CA SER A 174 35.69 17.77 5.39
C SER A 174 35.11 18.64 4.27
N VAL A 175 33.81 18.60 4.07
CA VAL A 175 33.06 19.46 3.13
C VAL A 175 32.43 20.58 3.92
N ILE A 176 32.85 21.82 3.68
CA ILE A 176 32.40 23.04 4.36
C ILE A 176 31.52 23.83 3.40
N LEU A 177 30.24 23.94 3.73
CA LEU A 177 29.23 24.65 2.97
C LEU A 177 29.06 26.05 3.55
N HIS A 178 29.33 27.09 2.77
CA HIS A 178 29.00 28.47 3.12
C HIS A 178 27.57 28.74 2.65
N LEU A 179 26.62 28.75 3.58
CA LEU A 179 25.19 28.72 3.25
C LEU A 179 24.70 30.05 2.71
N LYS A 180 23.84 29.98 1.70
CA LYS A 180 23.06 31.10 1.18
C LYS A 180 22.13 31.66 2.26
N ASP A 181 21.87 32.98 2.26
CA ASP A 181 20.97 33.62 3.24
C ASP A 181 19.58 32.97 3.34
N PRO A 182 18.91 32.54 2.24
CA PRO A 182 17.61 31.89 2.33
C PRO A 182 17.67 30.46 2.89
N GLU A 183 18.86 29.85 3.02
CA GLU A 183 19.03 28.44 3.41
C GLU A 183 19.59 28.29 4.84
N THR A 184 19.58 29.35 5.63
CA THR A 184 20.06 29.35 7.04
C THR A 184 19.27 28.42 7.96
N LYS A 185 18.09 27.93 7.55
CA LYS A 185 17.36 26.88 8.28
C LYS A 185 18.19 25.60 8.48
N PHE A 186 19.14 25.31 7.60
CA PHE A 186 20.07 24.20 7.74
C PHE A 186 21.22 24.44 8.74
N LEU A 187 21.22 25.56 9.46
CA LEU A 187 22.05 25.77 10.66
C LEU A 187 21.32 25.33 11.94
N GLU A 188 20.01 25.04 11.86
CA GLU A 188 19.23 24.60 12.99
C GLU A 188 19.44 23.09 13.22
N THR A 189 19.83 22.72 14.43
CA THR A 189 20.12 21.33 14.82
C THR A 189 18.94 20.39 14.56
N TRP A 190 17.72 20.85 14.83
CA TRP A 190 16.51 20.08 14.59
C TRP A 190 16.31 19.73 13.10
N THR A 191 16.48 20.70 12.22
CA THR A 191 16.36 20.49 10.76
C THR A 191 17.38 19.49 10.23
N LEU A 192 18.62 19.57 10.76
CA LEU A 192 19.69 18.62 10.39
C LEU A 192 19.39 17.22 10.91
N ARG A 193 18.94 17.10 12.17
CA ARG A 193 18.58 15.82 12.77
C ARG A 193 17.48 15.13 11.98
N GLU A 194 16.37 15.83 11.69
CA GLU A 194 15.24 15.31 10.92
C GLU A 194 15.68 14.83 9.53
N ALA A 195 16.55 15.59 8.85
CA ALA A 195 17.07 15.20 7.55
C ALA A 195 18.00 13.97 7.62
N ILE A 196 18.84 13.86 8.64
CA ILE A 196 19.74 12.70 8.84
C ILE A 196 18.90 11.45 9.15
N GLU A 197 17.98 11.53 10.10
CA GLU A 197 17.08 10.42 10.46
C GLU A 197 16.24 9.96 9.27
N LYS A 198 15.74 10.88 8.44
CA LYS A 198 14.94 10.55 7.28
C LYS A 198 15.72 9.82 6.18
N TYR A 199 16.92 10.28 5.85
CA TYR A 199 17.66 9.82 4.66
C TYR A 199 18.80 8.86 4.94
N SER A 200 19.40 8.93 6.15
CA SER A 200 20.66 8.29 6.46
C SER A 200 20.65 7.48 7.77
N ASP A 201 19.45 7.21 8.33
CA ASP A 201 19.30 6.53 9.61
C ASP A 201 19.97 5.14 9.64
N HIS A 202 19.89 4.43 8.52
CA HIS A 202 20.30 3.03 8.43
C HIS A 202 21.59 2.77 7.67
N ILE A 203 22.35 3.82 7.30
CA ILE A 203 23.68 3.62 6.72
C ILE A 203 24.61 2.94 7.75
N ALA A 204 25.60 2.18 7.26
CA ALA A 204 26.45 1.36 8.15
C ALA A 204 27.39 2.16 9.07
N VAL A 205 27.51 3.46 8.85
CA VAL A 205 28.44 4.34 9.55
C VAL A 205 27.67 5.23 10.54
N PRO A 206 28.13 5.37 11.79
CA PRO A 206 27.53 6.28 12.75
C PRO A 206 27.72 7.75 12.31
N VAL A 207 26.62 8.52 12.36
CA VAL A 207 26.58 9.95 12.08
C VAL A 207 26.40 10.71 13.37
N TYR A 208 27.32 11.60 13.67
CA TYR A 208 27.31 12.41 14.88
C TYR A 208 26.98 13.86 14.51
N LEU A 209 26.00 14.44 15.21
CA LEU A 209 25.61 15.84 15.07
C LEU A 209 26.14 16.64 16.26
N TRP A 210 26.76 17.82 15.98
CA TRP A 210 27.19 18.76 17.02
C TRP A 210 25.99 19.53 17.55
N GLU A 211 25.60 19.27 18.79
CA GLU A 211 24.40 19.86 19.38
C GLU A 211 24.54 20.18 20.86
N GLU A 212 23.65 21.04 21.35
CA GLU A 212 23.54 21.34 22.77
C GLU A 212 22.97 20.16 23.54
N LYS A 213 23.71 19.69 24.55
CA LYS A 213 23.22 18.63 25.42
C LYS A 213 22.30 19.19 26.50
N PHE A 214 21.05 18.78 26.43
CA PHE A 214 20.05 19.12 27.46
C PHE A 214 20.26 18.22 28.70
N GLU A 215 21.00 18.73 29.70
CA GLU A 215 21.04 18.10 31.02
C GLU A 215 19.88 18.66 31.87
N ALA A 216 18.94 17.80 32.27
CA ALA A 216 17.89 18.20 33.23
C ALA A 216 18.55 18.80 34.50
N PRO A 217 18.10 19.97 34.96
CA PRO A 217 18.65 20.57 36.15
C PRO A 217 18.50 19.63 37.36
N LYS A 218 19.56 19.42 38.14
CA LYS A 218 19.47 18.68 39.39
C LYS A 218 18.61 19.47 40.37
N GLU A 219 17.88 18.77 41.26
CA GLU A 219 17.02 19.36 42.28
C GLU A 219 17.78 20.43 43.09
N GLY A 220 17.39 21.73 42.91
CA GLY A 220 18.04 22.87 43.58
C GLY A 220 19.03 23.69 42.74
N GLU A 221 19.31 23.35 41.49
CA GLU A 221 20.14 24.15 40.56
C GLU A 221 19.28 25.17 39.77
N ASP A 222 19.77 26.40 39.69
CA ASP A 222 19.15 27.47 38.92
C ASP A 222 19.48 27.28 37.43
N ALA A 223 18.50 26.83 36.66
CA ALA A 223 18.61 26.52 35.22
C ALA A 223 19.13 27.71 34.39
N SER A 224 18.98 28.95 34.88
CA SER A 224 19.36 30.17 34.18
C SER A 224 20.88 30.47 34.18
N LYS A 225 21.68 29.70 34.91
CA LYS A 225 23.12 29.93 35.10
C LYS A 225 24.03 28.87 34.45
N LYS A 226 23.48 27.85 33.79
CA LYS A 226 24.25 26.84 33.09
C LYS A 226 24.70 27.35 31.72
N GLU A 227 25.99 27.36 31.46
CA GLU A 227 26.51 27.55 30.09
C GLU A 227 26.08 26.37 29.22
N PRO A 228 25.60 26.60 27.98
CA PRO A 228 25.25 25.52 27.08
C PRO A 228 26.46 24.62 26.79
N LYS A 229 26.30 23.33 27.00
CA LYS A 229 27.36 22.36 26.75
C LYS A 229 27.09 21.67 25.43
N PHE A 230 27.98 21.86 24.47
CA PHE A 230 27.87 21.23 23.15
C PHE A 230 28.75 19.96 23.11
N GLU A 231 28.21 18.91 22.50
CA GLU A 231 28.92 17.66 22.23
C GLU A 231 28.41 17.01 20.94
N TYR A 232 29.19 16.06 20.42
CA TYR A 232 28.75 15.21 19.31
C TYR A 232 27.83 14.09 19.81
N THR A 233 26.60 14.06 19.34
CA THR A 233 25.63 13.01 19.66
C THR A 233 25.33 12.19 18.41
N GLN A 234 25.37 10.86 18.53
CA GLN A 234 24.97 9.99 17.43
C GLN A 234 23.46 10.17 17.15
N VAL A 235 23.10 10.43 15.88
CA VAL A 235 21.74 10.76 15.45
C VAL A 235 21.15 9.75 14.49
N ASN A 236 21.87 8.71 14.12
CA ASN A 236 21.38 7.63 13.29
C ASN A 236 21.51 6.27 14.00
N GLU A 237 20.72 5.29 13.60
CA GLU A 237 20.78 3.92 14.14
C GLU A 237 22.07 3.19 13.72
N ALA A 238 22.67 3.55 12.59
CA ALA A 238 23.83 2.91 11.98
C ALA A 238 23.69 1.37 11.83
N LYS A 239 22.47 0.87 11.84
CA LYS A 239 22.12 -0.55 11.67
C LYS A 239 20.87 -0.66 10.83
N ALA A 240 20.92 -1.54 9.86
CA ALA A 240 19.76 -1.90 9.04
C ALA A 240 19.29 -3.29 9.44
N LEU A 241 18.20 -3.38 10.21
CA LEU A 241 17.65 -4.64 10.70
C LEU A 241 17.44 -5.67 9.57
N TRP A 242 17.01 -5.19 8.41
CA TRP A 242 16.71 -6.03 7.26
C TRP A 242 17.95 -6.64 6.58
N THR A 243 19.15 -6.17 6.89
CA THR A 243 20.39 -6.78 6.39
C THR A 243 20.85 -7.97 7.23
N MET A 244 20.32 -8.11 8.45
CA MET A 244 20.65 -9.21 9.35
C MET A 244 20.03 -10.52 8.86
N ASN A 245 20.61 -11.64 9.28
CA ASN A 245 20.00 -12.94 9.02
C ASN A 245 18.64 -13.03 9.75
N PRO A 246 17.51 -13.30 9.05
CA PRO A 246 16.20 -13.39 9.67
C PRO A 246 16.09 -14.37 10.84
N ARG A 247 16.98 -15.37 10.92
CA ARG A 247 17.02 -16.37 12.01
C ARG A 247 17.62 -15.83 13.30
N GLU A 248 18.37 -14.74 13.21
CA GLU A 248 19.10 -14.14 14.34
C GLU A 248 18.34 -12.94 14.93
N VAL A 249 17.36 -12.42 14.20
CA VAL A 249 16.54 -11.28 14.62
C VAL A 249 15.39 -11.79 15.50
N LYS A 250 15.25 -11.22 16.69
CA LYS A 250 14.18 -11.55 17.63
C LYS A 250 12.89 -10.81 17.30
N ASP A 251 11.75 -11.37 17.71
CA ASP A 251 10.43 -10.80 17.49
C ASP A 251 10.28 -9.37 18.05
N GLU A 252 10.90 -9.10 19.21
CA GLU A 252 10.90 -7.78 19.84
C GLU A 252 11.57 -6.73 18.95
N GLN A 253 12.68 -7.09 18.28
CA GLN A 253 13.39 -6.18 17.39
C GLN A 253 12.55 -5.84 16.14
N TYR A 254 11.81 -6.82 15.60
CA TYR A 254 10.86 -6.53 14.51
C TYR A 254 9.75 -5.59 14.93
N LYS A 255 9.22 -5.74 16.14
CA LYS A 255 8.15 -4.88 16.69
C LYS A 255 8.64 -3.44 16.95
N GLU A 256 9.81 -3.31 17.56
CA GLU A 256 10.45 -2.00 17.80
C GLU A 256 10.74 -1.30 16.47
N PHE A 257 11.32 -2.04 15.52
CA PHE A 257 11.60 -1.51 14.19
C PHE A 257 10.32 -1.08 13.45
N TYR A 258 9.24 -1.86 13.56
CA TYR A 258 7.94 -1.49 12.99
C TYR A 258 7.45 -0.15 13.56
N LYS A 259 7.49 0.03 14.87
CA LYS A 259 7.05 1.27 15.53
C LYS A 259 7.91 2.47 15.11
N HIS A 260 9.21 2.28 15.01
CA HIS A 260 10.11 3.30 14.50
C HIS A 260 9.81 3.67 13.04
N LEU A 261 9.65 2.66 12.17
CA LEU A 261 9.44 2.86 10.72
C LEU A 261 8.10 3.54 10.40
N THR A 262 7.04 3.22 11.16
CA THR A 262 5.66 3.62 10.87
C THR A 262 5.14 4.73 11.78
N HIS A 263 5.85 5.02 12.87
CA HIS A 263 5.40 5.87 13.99
C HIS A 263 4.08 5.38 14.62
N ASP A 264 3.84 4.07 14.56
CA ASP A 264 2.72 3.42 15.22
C ASP A 264 3.09 3.06 16.66
N TYR A 265 2.12 3.06 17.56
CA TYR A 265 2.34 2.69 18.97
C TYR A 265 2.07 1.20 19.23
N ASP A 266 1.25 0.58 18.41
CA ASP A 266 0.85 -0.81 18.55
C ASP A 266 1.86 -1.77 17.88
N ASP A 267 1.88 -3.02 18.33
CA ASP A 267 2.66 -4.08 17.69
C ASP A 267 1.99 -4.50 16.37
N PRO A 268 2.73 -4.89 15.33
CA PRO A 268 2.17 -5.44 14.10
C PRO A 268 1.54 -6.81 14.34
N LEU A 269 0.50 -7.15 13.57
CA LEU A 269 -0.12 -8.48 13.58
C LEU A 269 0.80 -9.57 13.04
N ALA A 270 1.56 -9.24 12.01
CA ALA A 270 2.48 -10.15 11.34
C ALA A 270 3.58 -9.38 10.61
N TRP A 271 4.69 -10.09 10.35
CA TRP A 271 5.79 -9.60 9.51
C TRP A 271 6.38 -10.70 8.66
N ALA A 272 7.07 -10.28 7.60
CA ALA A 272 7.82 -11.17 6.72
C ALA A 272 9.14 -10.50 6.33
N HIS A 273 10.26 -11.13 6.69
CA HIS A 273 11.61 -10.71 6.34
C HIS A 273 12.14 -11.67 5.28
N ASN A 274 12.47 -11.15 4.08
CA ASN A 274 12.92 -11.93 2.95
C ASN A 274 14.18 -11.33 2.35
N LYS A 275 15.22 -12.14 2.18
CA LYS A 275 16.39 -11.83 1.37
C LYS A 275 16.35 -12.69 0.12
N VAL A 276 16.41 -12.08 -1.06
CA VAL A 276 16.34 -12.74 -2.37
C VAL A 276 17.59 -12.41 -3.14
N GLU A 277 18.29 -13.44 -3.57
CA GLU A 277 19.50 -13.37 -4.39
C GLU A 277 19.20 -13.91 -5.79
N GLY A 278 19.84 -13.37 -6.82
CA GLY A 278 19.68 -13.79 -8.22
C GLY A 278 19.58 -12.59 -9.17
N ASP A 279 18.89 -12.76 -10.31
CA ASP A 279 18.72 -11.70 -11.34
C ASP A 279 18.02 -10.44 -10.81
N LEU A 280 17.19 -10.58 -9.80
CA LEU A 280 16.56 -9.49 -9.08
C LEU A 280 16.91 -9.64 -7.59
N GLU A 281 17.98 -8.97 -7.20
CA GLU A 281 18.42 -8.98 -5.81
C GLU A 281 17.69 -7.91 -5.01
N TYR A 282 17.05 -8.32 -3.89
CA TYR A 282 16.41 -7.42 -2.96
C TYR A 282 16.23 -8.03 -1.58
N THR A 283 16.19 -7.17 -0.59
CA THR A 283 15.71 -7.50 0.76
C THR A 283 14.39 -6.79 1.01
N SER A 284 13.42 -7.49 1.58
CA SER A 284 12.15 -6.88 1.97
C SER A 284 11.78 -7.23 3.40
N LEU A 285 11.29 -6.23 4.12
CA LEU A 285 10.72 -6.38 5.45
C LEU A 285 9.31 -5.79 5.44
N LEU A 286 8.31 -6.69 5.43
CA LEU A 286 6.90 -6.34 5.30
C LEU A 286 6.19 -6.56 6.63
N PHE A 287 5.23 -5.68 6.96
CA PHE A 287 4.41 -5.73 8.17
C PHE A 287 2.93 -5.58 7.86
N ILE A 288 2.09 -6.25 8.65
CA ILE A 288 0.65 -6.01 8.70
C ILE A 288 0.37 -5.27 10.02
N PRO A 289 -0.15 -4.04 9.99
CA PRO A 289 -0.56 -3.30 11.17
C PRO A 289 -1.64 -4.05 11.97
N SER A 290 -1.73 -3.78 13.27
CA SER A 290 -2.82 -4.32 14.10
C SER A 290 -4.15 -3.59 13.87
N GLN A 291 -4.09 -2.33 13.44
CA GLN A 291 -5.25 -1.47 13.21
C GLN A 291 -5.18 -0.80 11.83
N ALA A 292 -6.34 -0.63 11.21
CA ALA A 292 -6.43 0.11 9.97
C ALA A 292 -6.19 1.60 10.25
N PRO A 293 -5.29 2.27 9.52
CA PRO A 293 -5.14 3.71 9.61
C PRO A 293 -6.45 4.39 9.18
N TRP A 294 -6.79 5.50 9.85
CA TRP A 294 -8.04 6.24 9.62
C TRP A 294 -8.21 6.69 8.16
N ASP A 295 -7.11 6.88 7.47
CA ASP A 295 -7.03 7.36 6.10
C ASP A 295 -6.89 6.22 5.06
N LEU A 296 -7.07 4.95 5.45
CA LEU A 296 -6.92 3.78 4.57
C LEU A 296 -7.70 3.88 3.25
N TYR A 297 -8.84 4.59 3.27
CA TYR A 297 -9.71 4.79 2.12
C TYR A 297 -9.55 6.18 1.47
N SER A 298 -8.64 7.02 1.95
CA SER A 298 -8.34 8.31 1.34
C SER A 298 -7.48 8.13 0.08
N ARG A 299 -7.75 8.96 -0.95
CA ARG A 299 -6.97 8.93 -2.20
C ARG A 299 -5.61 9.61 -2.08
N ASP A 300 -5.47 10.56 -1.15
CA ASP A 300 -4.31 11.46 -1.06
C ASP A 300 -3.23 10.97 -0.08
N THR A 301 -3.43 9.82 0.55
CA THR A 301 -2.51 9.32 1.56
C THR A 301 -1.34 8.57 0.92
N VAL A 302 -0.14 8.93 1.32
CA VAL A 302 1.08 8.17 0.99
C VAL A 302 0.99 6.81 1.68
N LYS A 303 0.90 5.75 0.88
CA LYS A 303 0.67 4.38 1.36
C LYS A 303 1.80 3.48 0.87
N GLY A 304 2.25 2.59 1.74
CA GLY A 304 3.00 1.41 1.35
C GLY A 304 4.45 1.30 1.79
N LEU A 305 5.31 0.87 0.88
CA LEU A 305 6.67 0.50 1.19
C LEU A 305 7.64 1.66 0.96
N LYS A 306 8.62 1.78 1.87
CA LYS A 306 9.77 2.64 1.66
C LYS A 306 10.78 1.93 0.77
N LEU A 307 11.33 2.65 -0.20
CA LEU A 307 12.42 2.16 -1.03
C LEU A 307 13.75 2.64 -0.48
N PHE A 308 14.65 1.71 -0.30
CA PHE A 308 16.05 1.94 -0.02
C PHE A 308 16.92 1.39 -1.16
N VAL A 309 18.07 2.01 -1.36
CA VAL A 309 19.15 1.49 -2.20
C VAL A 309 20.42 1.56 -1.35
N GLU A 310 21.03 0.40 -1.11
CA GLU A 310 22.19 0.28 -0.23
C GLU A 310 21.99 1.00 1.11
N ARG A 311 20.82 0.77 1.76
CA ARG A 311 20.41 1.34 3.05
C ARG A 311 20.14 2.85 3.06
N VAL A 312 20.25 3.53 1.93
CA VAL A 312 19.89 4.94 1.79
C VAL A 312 18.44 5.07 1.36
N PHE A 313 17.66 5.86 2.07
CA PHE A 313 16.27 6.14 1.74
C PHE A 313 16.14 6.89 0.42
N ILE A 314 15.30 6.37 -0.48
CA ILE A 314 15.05 6.94 -1.80
C ILE A 314 13.67 7.57 -1.86
N MET A 315 12.63 6.84 -1.53
CA MET A 315 11.26 7.33 -1.64
C MET A 315 10.27 6.51 -0.81
N ASP A 316 9.10 7.11 -0.65
CA ASP A 316 7.95 6.57 0.07
C ASP A 316 6.75 6.51 -0.89
N LYS A 317 6.64 5.45 -1.72
CA LYS A 317 5.57 5.30 -2.72
C LYS A 317 5.03 3.87 -2.77
N ALA A 318 3.82 3.68 -2.28
CA ALA A 318 3.14 2.39 -2.21
C ALA A 318 2.77 1.79 -3.56
N ASP A 319 2.23 2.61 -4.44
CA ASP A 319 1.69 2.22 -5.74
C ASP A 319 2.74 1.64 -6.70
N ALA A 320 4.00 2.00 -6.51
CA ALA A 320 5.10 1.47 -7.30
C ALA A 320 5.38 -0.02 -6.99
N PHE A 321 5.13 -0.50 -5.75
CA PHE A 321 5.61 -1.81 -5.30
C PHE A 321 4.51 -2.80 -4.92
N LEU A 322 3.33 -2.33 -4.58
CA LEU A 322 2.19 -3.17 -4.22
C LEU A 322 0.93 -2.72 -4.96
N PRO A 323 0.03 -3.66 -5.30
CA PRO A 323 -1.30 -3.31 -5.80
C PRO A 323 -2.12 -2.62 -4.70
N ASN A 324 -3.13 -1.86 -5.12
CA ASN A 324 -3.86 -0.99 -4.20
C ASN A 324 -4.65 -1.78 -3.14
N TYR A 325 -5.11 -2.99 -3.42
CA TYR A 325 -5.78 -3.84 -2.44
C TYR A 325 -4.85 -4.34 -1.29
N LEU A 326 -3.52 -4.14 -1.41
CA LEU A 326 -2.53 -4.40 -0.36
C LEU A 326 -1.96 -3.11 0.27
N ARG A 327 -2.62 -1.97 0.08
CA ARG A 327 -2.17 -0.65 0.57
C ARG A 327 -2.04 -0.52 2.09
N PHE A 328 -2.57 -1.48 2.82
CA PHE A 328 -2.39 -1.55 4.28
C PHE A 328 -1.05 -2.15 4.70
N VAL A 329 -0.35 -2.86 3.82
CA VAL A 329 0.97 -3.41 4.11
C VAL A 329 1.97 -2.27 4.26
N ARG A 330 2.73 -2.33 5.33
CA ARG A 330 3.81 -1.38 5.66
C ARG A 330 5.14 -2.09 5.56
N GLY A 331 6.22 -1.32 5.53
CA GLY A 331 7.56 -1.89 5.50
C GLY A 331 8.47 -1.24 4.49
N LEU A 332 9.47 -1.98 4.09
CA LEU A 332 10.48 -1.50 3.16
C LEU A 332 10.93 -2.58 2.16
N VAL A 333 11.56 -2.09 1.13
CA VAL A 333 12.37 -2.88 0.20
C VAL A 333 13.71 -2.17 -0.01
N ASP A 334 14.80 -2.92 0.05
CA ASP A 334 16.16 -2.47 -0.24
C ASP A 334 16.69 -3.25 -1.44
N THR A 335 17.08 -2.56 -2.52
CA THR A 335 17.54 -3.19 -3.76
C THR A 335 18.38 -2.24 -4.59
N ASN A 336 19.43 -2.77 -5.21
CA ASN A 336 20.25 -2.09 -6.22
C ASN A 336 19.84 -2.41 -7.67
N ALA A 337 18.86 -3.30 -7.86
CA ALA A 337 18.45 -3.78 -9.19
C ALA A 337 17.54 -2.80 -9.95
N LEU A 338 17.06 -1.72 -9.31
CA LEU A 338 16.18 -0.75 -9.95
C LEU A 338 16.97 0.33 -10.68
N PRO A 339 16.63 0.63 -11.94
CA PRO A 339 17.21 1.77 -12.63
C PRO A 339 16.70 3.07 -12.01
N LEU A 340 17.60 3.78 -11.35
CA LEU A 340 17.35 5.11 -10.80
C LEU A 340 17.82 6.18 -11.79
N ASN A 341 17.12 7.32 -11.85
CA ASN A 341 17.62 8.49 -12.52
C ASN A 341 18.74 9.16 -11.70
N VAL A 342 19.30 10.23 -12.24
CA VAL A 342 20.39 10.99 -11.58
C VAL A 342 19.96 11.61 -10.25
N SER A 343 18.67 11.93 -10.07
CA SER A 343 18.09 12.40 -8.80
C SER A 343 17.73 11.28 -7.82
N ARG A 344 18.05 10.04 -8.19
CA ARG A 344 17.66 8.80 -7.47
C ARG A 344 16.15 8.62 -7.34
N GLU A 345 15.37 9.14 -8.28
CA GLU A 345 13.95 8.83 -8.41
C GLU A 345 13.78 7.62 -9.32
N LEU A 346 12.74 6.82 -9.05
CA LEU A 346 12.42 5.66 -9.87
C LEU A 346 12.06 6.08 -11.29
N LEU A 347 12.69 5.42 -12.27
CA LEU A 347 12.19 5.45 -13.64
C LEU A 347 10.86 4.68 -13.67
N GLN A 348 9.77 5.39 -13.94
CA GLN A 348 8.43 4.81 -14.06
C GLN A 348 8.45 3.72 -15.15
N GLU A 349 7.80 2.57 -14.86
CA GLU A 349 7.58 1.45 -15.78
C GLU A 349 8.81 0.62 -16.23
N SER A 350 9.84 0.50 -15.40
CA SER A 350 10.94 -0.43 -15.69
C SER A 350 10.51 -1.90 -15.58
N GLU A 351 11.14 -2.79 -16.37
CA GLU A 351 10.92 -4.24 -16.26
C GLU A 351 11.28 -4.77 -14.88
N ALA A 352 12.38 -4.28 -14.30
CA ALA A 352 12.80 -4.61 -12.93
C ALA A 352 11.75 -4.19 -11.90
N GLY A 353 11.15 -3.00 -12.02
CA GLY A 353 10.07 -2.54 -11.16
C GLY A 353 8.83 -3.43 -11.23
N ARG A 354 8.42 -3.86 -12.43
CA ARG A 354 7.30 -4.80 -12.58
C ARG A 354 7.59 -6.17 -11.97
N LYS A 355 8.80 -6.70 -12.15
CA LYS A 355 9.24 -7.96 -11.53
C LYS A 355 9.23 -7.85 -10.00
N LEU A 356 9.75 -6.74 -9.47
CA LEU A 356 9.78 -6.47 -8.03
C LEU A 356 8.37 -6.37 -7.45
N LYS A 357 7.47 -5.61 -8.09
CA LYS A 357 6.05 -5.52 -7.69
C LYS A 357 5.40 -6.89 -7.60
N LYS A 358 5.58 -7.73 -8.62
CA LYS A 358 5.06 -9.11 -8.64
C LYS A 358 5.62 -9.95 -7.48
N ALA A 359 6.93 -9.86 -7.23
CA ALA A 359 7.58 -10.59 -6.15
C ALA A 359 7.09 -10.13 -4.77
N LEU A 360 7.01 -8.81 -4.52
CA LEU A 360 6.53 -8.25 -3.26
C LEU A 360 5.04 -8.54 -3.02
N THR A 361 4.21 -8.48 -4.07
CA THR A 361 2.79 -8.88 -3.99
C THR A 361 2.66 -10.32 -3.53
N LYS A 362 3.44 -11.24 -4.12
CA LYS A 362 3.47 -12.64 -3.69
C LYS A 362 3.88 -12.78 -2.21
N ARG A 363 4.94 -12.09 -1.78
CA ARG A 363 5.40 -12.14 -0.37
C ARG A 363 4.36 -11.62 0.60
N ALA A 364 3.66 -10.54 0.25
CA ALA A 364 2.56 -10.01 1.05
C ALA A 364 1.39 -11.01 1.16
N LEU A 365 1.00 -11.63 0.06
CA LEU A 365 -0.05 -12.66 0.07
C LEU A 365 0.36 -13.91 0.85
N ASP A 366 1.61 -14.37 0.73
CA ASP A 366 2.15 -15.49 1.51
C ASP A 366 2.14 -15.18 3.03
N MET A 367 2.48 -13.93 3.41
CA MET A 367 2.41 -13.45 4.80
C MET A 367 0.97 -13.49 5.33
N ILE A 368 0.00 -13.01 4.55
CA ILE A 368 -1.44 -13.07 4.91
C ILE A 368 -1.92 -14.52 5.01
N ALA A 369 -1.50 -15.39 4.09
CA ALA A 369 -1.84 -16.81 4.12
C ALA A 369 -1.29 -17.51 5.37
N LYS A 370 -0.05 -17.19 5.77
CA LYS A 370 0.52 -17.65 7.03
C LYS A 370 -0.27 -17.13 8.24
N LEU A 371 -0.67 -15.86 8.24
CA LEU A 371 -1.50 -15.30 9.29
C LEU A 371 -2.86 -16.02 9.38
N ALA A 372 -3.43 -16.45 8.25
CA ALA A 372 -4.71 -17.17 8.20
C ALA A 372 -4.68 -18.55 8.87
N THR A 373 -3.52 -19.09 9.21
CA THR A 373 -3.42 -20.33 10.01
C THR A 373 -3.76 -20.12 11.49
N ASP A 374 -3.67 -18.88 11.98
CA ASP A 374 -4.09 -18.48 13.32
C ASP A 374 -5.46 -17.79 13.22
N LYS A 375 -6.53 -18.49 13.58
CA LYS A 375 -7.91 -18.01 13.42
C LYS A 375 -8.19 -16.71 14.17
N ASP A 376 -7.65 -16.55 15.38
CA ASP A 376 -7.90 -15.38 16.23
C ASP A 376 -7.19 -14.14 15.68
N LYS A 377 -5.95 -14.28 15.27
CA LYS A 377 -5.21 -13.18 14.61
C LYS A 377 -5.84 -12.84 13.26
N TYR A 378 -6.27 -13.86 12.51
CA TYR A 378 -6.90 -13.61 11.22
C TYR A 378 -8.26 -12.92 11.34
N ALA A 379 -9.05 -13.22 12.37
CA ALA A 379 -10.31 -12.51 12.64
C ALA A 379 -10.07 -11.02 12.93
N LYS A 380 -9.00 -10.69 13.69
CA LYS A 380 -8.58 -9.30 13.90
C LYS A 380 -8.16 -8.64 12.59
N PHE A 381 -7.32 -9.30 11.80
CA PHE A 381 -6.91 -8.82 10.48
C PHE A 381 -8.12 -8.58 9.58
N TRP A 382 -9.04 -9.54 9.52
CA TRP A 382 -10.22 -9.45 8.66
C TRP A 382 -11.13 -8.28 9.01
N THR A 383 -11.33 -8.04 10.30
CA THR A 383 -12.11 -6.90 10.79
C THR A 383 -11.54 -5.56 10.31
N GLN A 384 -10.21 -5.43 10.24
CA GLN A 384 -9.52 -4.20 9.86
C GLN A 384 -9.37 -4.05 8.34
N PHE A 385 -9.01 -5.13 7.65
CA PHE A 385 -8.53 -5.08 6.27
C PHE A 385 -9.33 -5.94 5.27
N GLY A 386 -10.32 -6.71 5.75
CA GLY A 386 -11.09 -7.62 4.91
C GLY A 386 -11.76 -6.94 3.71
N ARG A 387 -12.33 -5.74 3.92
CA ARG A 387 -12.97 -4.95 2.84
C ARG A 387 -11.97 -4.54 1.77
N VAL A 388 -10.76 -4.17 2.15
CA VAL A 388 -9.69 -3.80 1.20
C VAL A 388 -9.20 -5.02 0.45
N LEU A 389 -9.04 -6.16 1.15
CA LEU A 389 -8.60 -7.40 0.51
C LEU A 389 -9.61 -7.92 -0.52
N LYS A 390 -10.92 -7.67 -0.32
CA LYS A 390 -11.98 -7.99 -1.29
C LYS A 390 -11.84 -7.24 -2.63
N GLU A 391 -11.08 -6.15 -2.68
CA GLU A 391 -10.77 -5.44 -3.92
C GLU A 391 -9.83 -6.26 -4.83
N GLY A 392 -9.06 -7.21 -4.25
CA GLY A 392 -8.04 -7.98 -4.96
C GLY A 392 -8.52 -8.71 -6.20
N PRO A 393 -9.59 -9.53 -6.17
CA PRO A 393 -10.12 -10.20 -7.35
C PRO A 393 -10.58 -9.26 -8.47
N VAL A 394 -10.89 -8.00 -8.14
CA VAL A 394 -11.28 -6.95 -9.10
C VAL A 394 -10.07 -6.30 -9.76
N GLU A 395 -9.00 -6.06 -8.98
CA GLU A 395 -7.82 -5.32 -9.44
C GLU A 395 -6.72 -6.23 -10.00
N ASP A 396 -6.56 -7.42 -9.43
CA ASP A 396 -5.43 -8.31 -9.70
C ASP A 396 -5.90 -9.69 -10.18
N TYR A 397 -6.24 -9.74 -11.44
CA TYR A 397 -6.69 -10.97 -12.08
C TYR A 397 -5.69 -12.13 -11.93
N THR A 398 -4.39 -11.83 -11.91
CA THR A 398 -3.33 -12.85 -11.81
C THR A 398 -3.35 -13.60 -10.47
N ASN A 399 -3.72 -12.92 -9.38
CA ASN A 399 -3.72 -13.46 -8.03
C ASN A 399 -5.13 -13.80 -7.51
N THR A 400 -6.17 -13.75 -8.36
CA THR A 400 -7.57 -13.99 -7.96
C THR A 400 -7.73 -15.29 -7.17
N GLU A 401 -7.16 -16.41 -7.62
CA GLU A 401 -7.24 -17.70 -6.92
C GLU A 401 -6.60 -17.63 -5.53
N THR A 402 -5.42 -17.01 -5.42
CA THR A 402 -4.71 -16.87 -4.14
C THR A 402 -5.51 -16.00 -3.17
N VAL A 403 -6.01 -14.86 -3.64
CA VAL A 403 -6.81 -13.94 -2.82
C VAL A 403 -8.12 -14.60 -2.39
N SER A 404 -8.79 -15.35 -3.26
CA SER A 404 -10.06 -16.04 -2.97
C SER A 404 -9.95 -16.97 -1.76
N LYS A 405 -8.83 -17.67 -1.58
CA LYS A 405 -8.55 -18.53 -0.42
C LYS A 405 -8.46 -17.74 0.89
N LEU A 406 -8.17 -16.45 0.80
CA LEU A 406 -8.01 -15.56 1.94
C LEU A 406 -9.32 -14.83 2.32
N LEU A 407 -10.32 -14.80 1.45
CA LEU A 407 -11.58 -14.12 1.72
C LEU A 407 -12.38 -14.79 2.85
N ARG A 408 -13.13 -13.99 3.59
CA ARG A 408 -14.06 -14.46 4.63
C ARG A 408 -15.43 -13.81 4.43
N PHE A 409 -16.45 -14.56 4.77
CA PHE A 409 -17.84 -14.17 4.62
C PHE A 409 -18.64 -14.56 5.86
N ALA A 410 -19.79 -13.95 6.09
CA ALA A 410 -20.83 -14.53 6.92
C ALA A 410 -21.65 -15.54 6.10
N SER A 411 -22.34 -16.43 6.76
CA SER A 411 -23.21 -17.38 6.08
C SER A 411 -24.47 -17.69 6.88
N THR A 412 -25.44 -18.31 6.23
CA THR A 412 -26.69 -18.76 6.89
C THR A 412 -26.48 -19.91 7.89
N LYS A 413 -25.28 -20.49 7.95
CA LYS A 413 -24.92 -21.55 8.88
C LYS A 413 -24.76 -21.04 10.30
N GLU A 414 -24.33 -19.78 10.44
CA GLU A 414 -24.10 -19.11 11.72
C GLU A 414 -25.09 -17.96 11.88
N ASP A 415 -25.67 -17.83 13.07
CA ASP A 415 -26.54 -16.68 13.41
C ASP A 415 -25.72 -15.50 13.88
N SER A 416 -24.77 -15.07 13.06
CA SER A 416 -23.80 -14.05 13.40
C SER A 416 -23.43 -13.21 12.18
N SER A 417 -23.21 -11.90 12.39
CA SER A 417 -22.63 -11.01 11.37
C SER A 417 -21.12 -11.15 11.21
N ALA A 418 -20.48 -12.01 11.98
CA ALA A 418 -19.04 -12.24 11.90
C ALA A 418 -18.68 -12.91 10.56
N GLN A 419 -17.77 -12.30 9.82
CA GLN A 419 -17.29 -12.84 8.55
C GLN A 419 -16.13 -13.80 8.83
N ASN A 420 -16.45 -15.07 9.21
CA ASN A 420 -15.48 -16.08 9.62
C ASN A 420 -15.35 -17.25 8.62
N VAL A 421 -16.31 -17.38 7.70
CA VAL A 421 -16.39 -18.51 6.78
C VAL A 421 -15.49 -18.28 5.58
N SER A 422 -14.50 -19.15 5.37
CA SER A 422 -13.73 -19.20 4.13
C SER A 422 -14.51 -19.92 3.03
N LEU A 423 -14.13 -19.69 1.77
CA LEU A 423 -14.71 -20.43 0.64
C LEU A 423 -14.41 -21.94 0.76
N ALA A 424 -13.24 -22.31 1.26
CA ALA A 424 -12.88 -23.72 1.50
C ALA A 424 -13.77 -24.36 2.58
N ASP A 425 -14.06 -23.63 3.69
CA ASP A 425 -14.98 -24.12 4.72
C ASP A 425 -16.39 -24.32 4.14
N TYR A 426 -16.88 -23.38 3.34
CA TYR A 426 -18.17 -23.52 2.66
C TYR A 426 -18.19 -24.77 1.77
N VAL A 427 -17.19 -24.93 0.88
CA VAL A 427 -17.10 -26.07 -0.05
C VAL A 427 -17.05 -27.41 0.72
N SER A 428 -16.33 -27.46 1.84
CA SER A 428 -16.22 -28.67 2.67
C SER A 428 -17.53 -29.09 3.31
N ARG A 429 -18.48 -28.17 3.47
CA ARG A 429 -19.81 -28.38 4.09
C ARG A 429 -20.94 -28.52 3.09
N MET A 430 -20.64 -28.43 1.78
CA MET A 430 -21.67 -28.59 0.74
C MET A 430 -22.29 -29.98 0.78
N PRO A 431 -23.63 -30.11 0.75
CA PRO A 431 -24.28 -31.40 0.63
C PRO A 431 -23.93 -32.12 -0.67
N GLU A 432 -24.02 -33.45 -0.66
CA GLU A 432 -23.84 -34.26 -1.87
C GLU A 432 -24.82 -33.81 -2.98
N GLY A 433 -24.32 -33.65 -4.19
CA GLY A 433 -25.10 -33.12 -5.33
C GLY A 433 -25.09 -31.62 -5.50
N GLN A 434 -24.64 -30.83 -4.54
CA GLN A 434 -24.49 -29.39 -4.70
C GLN A 434 -23.30 -29.05 -5.62
N LYS A 435 -23.58 -28.34 -6.74
CA LYS A 435 -22.54 -28.01 -7.74
C LYS A 435 -22.14 -26.53 -7.72
N LYS A 436 -22.87 -25.69 -7.00
CA LYS A 436 -22.69 -24.23 -7.00
C LYS A 436 -22.52 -23.68 -5.59
N ILE A 437 -21.80 -22.56 -5.48
CA ILE A 437 -21.69 -21.78 -4.26
C ILE A 437 -22.78 -20.71 -4.32
N TYR A 438 -23.68 -20.72 -3.34
CA TYR A 438 -24.77 -19.75 -3.28
C TYR A 438 -24.41 -18.57 -2.43
N TYR A 439 -24.77 -17.38 -2.89
CA TYR A 439 -24.55 -16.13 -2.17
C TYR A 439 -25.74 -15.18 -2.29
N LEU A 440 -25.84 -14.23 -1.37
CA LEU A 440 -26.81 -13.14 -1.42
C LEU A 440 -26.13 -11.82 -1.06
N VAL A 441 -26.27 -10.80 -1.91
CA VAL A 441 -25.78 -9.46 -1.67
C VAL A 441 -26.93 -8.56 -1.26
N GLY A 442 -26.71 -7.68 -0.29
CA GLY A 442 -27.68 -6.67 0.14
C GLY A 442 -27.02 -5.47 0.79
N THR A 443 -27.82 -4.59 1.37
CA THR A 443 -27.35 -3.30 1.91
C THR A 443 -26.87 -3.37 3.36
N SER A 444 -27.23 -4.43 4.08
CA SER A 444 -26.86 -4.65 5.49
C SER A 444 -26.96 -6.14 5.83
N TYR A 445 -26.28 -6.55 6.91
CA TYR A 445 -26.43 -7.92 7.45
C TYR A 445 -27.87 -8.28 7.72
N GLN A 446 -28.64 -7.35 8.34
CA GLN A 446 -30.04 -7.62 8.67
C GLN A 446 -30.90 -7.85 7.42
N SER A 447 -30.70 -7.04 6.36
CA SER A 447 -31.47 -7.19 5.12
C SER A 447 -31.19 -8.52 4.42
N VAL A 448 -29.92 -8.96 4.36
CA VAL A 448 -29.60 -10.25 3.73
C VAL A 448 -30.05 -11.44 4.59
N LYS A 449 -29.92 -11.37 5.91
CA LYS A 449 -30.28 -12.44 6.84
C LYS A 449 -31.80 -12.77 6.81
N THR A 450 -32.63 -11.74 6.68
CA THR A 450 -34.10 -11.87 6.70
C THR A 450 -34.73 -11.92 5.30
N SER A 451 -33.90 -11.99 4.26
CA SER A 451 -34.37 -12.00 2.89
C SER A 451 -35.23 -13.22 2.53
N PRO A 452 -36.37 -13.04 1.81
CA PRO A 452 -37.22 -14.12 1.33
C PRO A 452 -36.47 -15.07 0.39
N TYR A 453 -35.43 -14.66 -0.29
CA TYR A 453 -34.65 -15.53 -1.17
C TYR A 453 -33.95 -16.67 -0.41
N LEU A 454 -33.79 -16.56 0.91
CA LEU A 454 -33.16 -17.60 1.74
C LEU A 454 -34.13 -18.69 2.21
N GLU A 455 -35.45 -18.53 2.07
CA GLU A 455 -36.44 -19.45 2.62
C GLU A 455 -36.29 -20.87 2.13
N LEU A 456 -36.14 -21.06 0.81
CA LEU A 456 -35.93 -22.39 0.22
C LEU A 456 -34.61 -23.00 0.66
N PHE A 457 -33.53 -22.21 0.71
CA PHE A 457 -32.22 -22.69 1.12
C PHE A 457 -32.22 -23.15 2.57
N LYS A 458 -32.88 -22.37 3.47
CA LYS A 458 -33.07 -22.73 4.88
C LYS A 458 -33.87 -24.03 5.02
N LYS A 459 -34.99 -24.17 4.28
CA LYS A 459 -35.82 -25.39 4.28
C LYS A 459 -35.02 -26.63 3.86
N LYS A 460 -34.13 -26.48 2.88
CA LYS A 460 -33.29 -27.57 2.34
C LYS A 460 -31.96 -27.76 3.06
N GLY A 461 -31.64 -26.92 4.06
CA GLY A 461 -30.37 -26.99 4.78
C GLY A 461 -29.15 -26.61 3.94
N ILE A 462 -29.36 -25.87 2.83
CA ILE A 462 -28.29 -25.41 1.95
C ILE A 462 -27.72 -24.10 2.51
N GLU A 463 -26.41 -24.06 2.68
CA GLU A 463 -25.71 -22.85 3.14
C GLU A 463 -25.67 -21.78 2.05
N VAL A 464 -25.85 -20.49 2.42
CA VAL A 464 -25.73 -19.33 1.54
C VAL A 464 -24.78 -18.32 2.19
N LEU A 465 -23.82 -17.82 1.41
CA LEU A 465 -22.93 -16.73 1.83
C LEU A 465 -23.71 -15.41 1.86
N LEU A 466 -23.53 -14.64 2.94
CA LEU A 466 -24.18 -13.36 3.17
C LEU A 466 -23.19 -12.22 3.00
N LEU A 467 -23.47 -11.31 2.06
CA LEU A 467 -22.60 -10.25 1.62
C LEU A 467 -23.30 -8.89 1.72
N TRP A 468 -22.63 -7.87 2.29
CA TRP A 468 -23.19 -6.51 2.44
C TRP A 468 -22.15 -5.40 2.40
N ASP A 469 -20.86 -5.72 2.16
CA ASP A 469 -19.84 -4.70 1.95
C ASP A 469 -20.02 -4.04 0.59
N ARG A 470 -19.69 -2.76 0.48
CA ARG A 470 -19.84 -1.99 -0.77
C ARG A 470 -19.13 -2.60 -1.98
N ILE A 471 -18.05 -3.33 -1.73
CA ILE A 471 -17.25 -3.97 -2.77
C ILE A 471 -17.87 -5.31 -3.23
N ASP A 472 -18.79 -5.89 -2.47
CA ASP A 472 -19.25 -7.27 -2.69
C ASP A 472 -19.93 -7.49 -4.05
N GLU A 473 -20.67 -6.51 -4.56
CA GLU A 473 -21.23 -6.61 -5.91
C GLU A 473 -20.15 -6.71 -6.99
N TRP A 474 -19.11 -5.88 -6.86
CA TRP A 474 -17.97 -5.89 -7.79
C TRP A 474 -17.14 -7.16 -7.62
N LEU A 475 -16.94 -7.59 -6.39
CA LEU A 475 -16.28 -8.85 -6.08
C LEU A 475 -16.98 -10.01 -6.80
N MET A 476 -18.31 -10.13 -6.67
CA MET A 476 -19.07 -11.24 -7.26
C MET A 476 -19.18 -11.17 -8.79
N ALA A 477 -19.06 -9.99 -9.37
CA ALA A 477 -18.95 -9.83 -10.83
C ALA A 477 -17.64 -10.39 -11.40
N HIS A 478 -16.56 -10.41 -10.59
CA HIS A 478 -15.23 -10.86 -11.00
C HIS A 478 -14.90 -12.26 -10.48
N LEU A 479 -15.41 -12.63 -9.30
CA LEU A 479 -15.19 -13.94 -8.69
C LEU A 479 -16.21 -14.95 -9.27
N ARG A 480 -15.84 -15.61 -10.35
CA ARG A 480 -16.74 -16.49 -11.12
C ARG A 480 -16.84 -17.91 -10.57
N GLU A 481 -15.75 -18.44 -10.02
CA GLU A 481 -15.67 -19.79 -9.49
C GLU A 481 -14.63 -19.92 -8.39
N PHE A 482 -14.76 -20.94 -7.57
CA PHE A 482 -13.77 -21.37 -6.59
C PHE A 482 -13.71 -22.90 -6.58
N GLU A 483 -12.53 -23.46 -6.77
CA GLU A 483 -12.31 -24.93 -6.88
C GLU A 483 -13.27 -25.62 -7.86
N GLY A 484 -13.47 -25.02 -9.03
CA GLY A 484 -14.33 -25.52 -10.09
C GLY A 484 -15.85 -25.41 -9.81
N LYS A 485 -16.25 -24.73 -8.73
CA LYS A 485 -17.64 -24.47 -8.39
C LYS A 485 -18.00 -23.00 -8.67
N GLY A 486 -18.92 -22.81 -9.60
CA GLY A 486 -19.41 -21.46 -9.96
C GLY A 486 -20.26 -20.84 -8.85
N PHE A 487 -20.26 -19.50 -8.76
CA PHE A 487 -21.11 -18.74 -7.86
C PHE A 487 -22.48 -18.45 -8.49
N VAL A 488 -23.55 -18.58 -7.70
CA VAL A 488 -24.92 -18.25 -8.11
C VAL A 488 -25.59 -17.41 -7.03
N SER A 489 -26.20 -16.29 -7.44
CA SER A 489 -26.99 -15.47 -6.52
C SER A 489 -28.28 -16.18 -6.11
N ALA A 490 -28.61 -16.16 -4.82
CA ALA A 490 -29.89 -16.66 -4.33
C ALA A 490 -31.10 -15.86 -4.85
N SER A 491 -30.88 -14.63 -5.33
CA SER A 491 -31.93 -13.78 -5.97
C SER A 491 -32.03 -13.98 -7.49
N ALA A 492 -31.19 -14.83 -8.09
CA ALA A 492 -31.21 -15.04 -9.54
C ALA A 492 -32.58 -15.56 -10.02
N SER A 493 -33.06 -15.04 -11.17
CA SER A 493 -34.37 -15.40 -11.74
C SER A 493 -34.43 -16.83 -12.26
N ASP A 494 -33.31 -17.36 -12.68
CA ASP A 494 -33.11 -18.69 -13.26
C ASP A 494 -32.43 -19.67 -12.26
N LEU A 495 -32.77 -19.51 -10.96
CA LEU A 495 -32.21 -20.33 -9.91
C LEU A 495 -32.62 -21.81 -10.09
N GLU A 496 -31.65 -22.63 -10.51
CA GLU A 496 -31.80 -24.08 -10.58
C GLU A 496 -31.00 -24.75 -9.46
N LEU A 497 -31.67 -25.48 -8.58
CA LEU A 497 -31.03 -26.27 -7.52
C LEU A 497 -30.60 -27.67 -8.00
N GLY A 498 -30.86 -28.01 -9.24
CA GLY A 498 -30.48 -29.32 -9.83
C GLY A 498 -31.10 -30.49 -9.04
N ASP A 499 -30.22 -31.44 -8.64
CA ASP A 499 -30.61 -32.64 -7.90
C ASP A 499 -31.20 -32.34 -6.50
N LEU A 500 -31.03 -31.11 -6.01
CA LEU A 500 -31.57 -30.63 -4.73
C LEU A 500 -33.01 -30.04 -4.86
N ALA A 501 -33.56 -29.94 -6.08
CA ALA A 501 -34.91 -29.45 -6.30
C ALA A 501 -35.94 -30.51 -5.87
N ASP A 502 -37.04 -30.07 -5.19
CA ASP A 502 -38.18 -30.92 -4.98
C ASP A 502 -38.90 -31.15 -6.31
N LYS A 503 -39.36 -32.37 -6.56
CA LYS A 503 -40.29 -32.61 -7.67
C LYS A 503 -41.64 -31.98 -7.30
N PRO A 504 -42.22 -31.11 -8.14
CA PRO A 504 -43.50 -30.49 -7.83
C PRO A 504 -44.61 -31.55 -7.86
N GLU A 505 -45.17 -31.88 -6.70
CA GLU A 505 -46.41 -32.65 -6.57
C GLU A 505 -47.55 -31.63 -6.46
N LYS A 506 -48.00 -31.04 -7.57
CA LYS A 506 -49.24 -30.23 -7.60
C LYS A 506 -50.34 -31.01 -8.31
N THR A 507 -51.53 -30.97 -7.75
CA THR A 507 -52.74 -31.50 -8.41
C THR A 507 -53.11 -30.62 -9.59
N GLU A 508 -53.83 -31.17 -10.61
CA GLU A 508 -54.27 -30.41 -11.79
C GLU A 508 -55.22 -29.25 -11.44
N GLU A 509 -55.97 -29.33 -10.33
CA GLU A 509 -56.87 -28.28 -9.86
C GLU A 509 -56.09 -27.11 -9.25
N GLU A 510 -55.16 -27.37 -8.38
CA GLU A 510 -54.26 -26.33 -7.78
C GLU A 510 -53.45 -25.60 -8.86
N ALA A 511 -53.04 -26.29 -9.92
CA ALA A 511 -52.37 -25.69 -11.06
C ALA A 511 -53.30 -24.72 -11.84
N LYS A 512 -54.60 -25.06 -12.02
CA LYS A 512 -55.58 -24.19 -12.73
C LYS A 512 -55.96 -22.95 -11.94
N GLU A 513 -56.16 -23.05 -10.61
CA GLU A 513 -56.45 -21.89 -9.75
C GLU A 513 -55.29 -20.92 -9.69
N SER A 514 -54.06 -21.46 -9.61
CA SER A 514 -52.84 -20.65 -9.65
C SER A 514 -52.69 -19.87 -10.95
N VAL A 515 -53.01 -20.46 -12.11
CA VAL A 515 -52.99 -19.79 -13.42
C VAL A 515 -53.95 -18.61 -13.46
N GLY A 516 -55.16 -18.77 -12.93
CA GLY A 516 -56.16 -17.70 -12.89
C GLY A 516 -55.72 -16.49 -12.04
N LEU A 517 -55.12 -16.72 -10.90
CA LEU A 517 -54.57 -15.66 -10.04
C LEU A 517 -53.42 -14.95 -10.74
N ILE A 518 -52.48 -15.67 -11.34
CA ILE A 518 -51.32 -15.12 -12.05
C ILE A 518 -51.76 -14.17 -13.16
N GLU A 519 -52.70 -14.57 -14.02
CA GLU A 519 -53.19 -13.74 -15.12
C GLU A 519 -53.90 -12.46 -14.63
N ARG A 520 -54.66 -12.55 -13.53
CA ARG A 520 -55.29 -11.39 -12.89
C ARG A 520 -54.24 -10.42 -12.33
N LEU A 521 -53.22 -10.92 -11.64
CA LEU A 521 -52.11 -10.11 -11.11
C LEU A 521 -51.33 -9.44 -12.24
N LYS A 522 -51.00 -10.17 -13.30
CA LYS A 522 -50.29 -9.65 -14.48
C LYS A 522 -51.09 -8.52 -15.15
N THR A 523 -52.40 -8.69 -15.29
CA THR A 523 -53.29 -7.64 -15.82
C THR A 523 -53.33 -6.40 -14.92
N ALA A 524 -53.46 -6.60 -13.59
CA ALA A 524 -53.54 -5.51 -12.64
C ALA A 524 -52.22 -4.70 -12.52
N LEU A 525 -51.09 -5.35 -12.75
CA LEU A 525 -49.74 -4.77 -12.66
C LEU A 525 -49.13 -4.43 -14.03
N THR A 526 -49.94 -4.37 -15.09
CA THR A 526 -49.46 -3.98 -16.42
C THR A 526 -48.69 -2.66 -16.38
N GLY A 527 -47.47 -2.66 -16.94
CA GLY A 527 -46.56 -1.51 -16.93
C GLY A 527 -45.76 -1.31 -15.63
N ARG A 528 -45.96 -2.16 -14.62
CA ARG A 528 -45.19 -2.17 -13.37
C ARG A 528 -44.24 -3.36 -13.31
N VAL A 529 -44.65 -4.49 -13.83
CA VAL A 529 -43.86 -5.73 -13.90
C VAL A 529 -43.82 -6.24 -15.33
N LYS A 530 -42.78 -6.93 -15.70
CA LYS A 530 -42.62 -7.60 -16.98
C LYS A 530 -43.43 -8.88 -17.02
N ASP A 531 -43.41 -9.63 -15.93
CA ASP A 531 -44.13 -10.89 -15.79
C ASP A 531 -44.56 -11.17 -14.35
N VAL A 532 -45.51 -12.07 -14.16
CA VAL A 532 -45.91 -12.63 -12.86
C VAL A 532 -45.87 -14.15 -12.98
N ARG A 533 -45.25 -14.83 -12.02
CA ARG A 533 -45.15 -16.29 -12.03
C ARG A 533 -45.23 -16.90 -10.62
N VAL A 534 -45.52 -18.20 -10.57
CA VAL A 534 -45.51 -18.95 -9.33
C VAL A 534 -44.04 -19.13 -8.87
N SER A 535 -43.79 -18.83 -7.61
CA SER A 535 -42.46 -18.98 -7.02
C SER A 535 -42.12 -20.43 -6.73
N THR A 536 -40.87 -20.79 -6.95
CA THR A 536 -40.30 -22.06 -6.54
C THR A 536 -39.44 -21.92 -5.28
N ARG A 537 -39.24 -20.67 -4.79
CA ARG A 537 -38.34 -20.35 -3.69
C ARG A 537 -39.02 -19.89 -2.40
N LEU A 538 -40.23 -19.37 -2.49
CA LEU A 538 -40.98 -18.89 -1.33
C LEU A 538 -41.58 -20.05 -0.53
N VAL A 539 -41.56 -19.93 0.80
CA VAL A 539 -42.08 -20.93 1.75
C VAL A 539 -43.02 -20.32 2.77
N GLY A 540 -43.00 -19.04 2.99
CA GLY A 540 -43.85 -18.33 3.96
C GLY A 540 -44.15 -16.90 3.56
N THR A 541 -43.29 -16.28 2.80
CA THR A 541 -43.48 -14.92 2.26
C THR A 541 -44.42 -14.97 1.04
N PRO A 542 -45.39 -14.02 0.91
CA PRO A 542 -46.38 -14.06 -0.17
C PRO A 542 -45.78 -13.78 -1.55
N SER A 543 -44.76 -12.93 -1.65
CA SER A 543 -44.18 -12.52 -2.93
C SER A 543 -42.74 -12.05 -2.80
N CYS A 544 -41.98 -12.12 -3.89
CA CYS A 544 -40.70 -11.47 -4.07
C CYS A 544 -40.57 -10.98 -5.52
N VAL A 545 -39.62 -10.07 -5.77
CA VAL A 545 -39.26 -9.61 -7.10
C VAL A 545 -37.93 -10.19 -7.53
N VAL A 546 -37.82 -10.59 -8.81
CA VAL A 546 -36.55 -11.04 -9.38
C VAL A 546 -36.22 -10.25 -10.63
N ALA A 547 -34.94 -10.05 -10.90
CA ALA A 547 -34.47 -9.39 -12.12
C ALA A 547 -34.42 -10.37 -13.28
N GLU A 548 -34.84 -9.94 -14.47
CA GLU A 548 -34.61 -10.72 -15.68
C GLU A 548 -33.08 -10.73 -15.99
N GLY A 549 -32.56 -11.91 -16.25
CA GLY A 549 -31.15 -12.07 -16.66
C GLY A 549 -30.12 -11.97 -15.53
N GLY A 550 -30.54 -11.99 -14.27
CA GLY A 550 -29.54 -12.07 -13.17
C GLY A 550 -29.92 -11.36 -11.88
N GLN A 551 -29.08 -10.45 -11.42
CA GLN A 551 -29.18 -9.79 -10.14
C GLN A 551 -29.51 -8.31 -10.32
N PHE A 552 -30.35 -7.75 -9.45
CA PHE A 552 -30.55 -6.30 -9.38
C PHE A 552 -29.27 -5.61 -8.95
N LEU A 553 -29.03 -4.44 -9.54
CA LEU A 553 -28.04 -3.53 -8.98
C LEU A 553 -28.57 -2.96 -7.67
N THR A 554 -27.76 -2.95 -6.63
CA THR A 554 -28.18 -2.30 -5.37
C THR A 554 -28.40 -0.81 -5.60
N PRO A 555 -29.25 -0.14 -4.78
CA PRO A 555 -29.46 1.31 -4.88
C PRO A 555 -28.17 2.11 -4.76
N GLN A 556 -27.15 1.55 -4.09
CA GLN A 556 -25.85 2.17 -3.95
C GLN A 556 -25.03 2.09 -5.24
N MET A 557 -25.00 0.92 -5.89
CA MET A 557 -24.31 0.74 -7.17
C MET A 557 -24.92 1.63 -8.25
N LYS A 558 -26.26 1.73 -8.29
CA LYS A 558 -26.94 2.65 -9.20
C LYS A 558 -26.47 4.09 -9.03
N ARG A 559 -26.44 4.58 -7.78
CA ARG A 559 -25.95 5.94 -7.48
C ARG A 559 -24.49 6.14 -7.87
N MET A 560 -23.66 5.12 -7.72
CA MET A 560 -22.25 5.19 -8.16
C MET A 560 -22.14 5.28 -9.69
N LEU A 561 -22.89 4.49 -10.43
CA LEU A 561 -22.91 4.52 -11.89
C LEU A 561 -23.45 5.88 -12.40
N GLU A 562 -24.53 6.39 -11.80
CA GLU A 562 -25.07 7.73 -12.08
C GLU A 562 -24.04 8.83 -11.81
N ALA A 563 -23.36 8.78 -10.66
CA ALA A 563 -22.30 9.74 -10.30
C ALA A 563 -21.09 9.66 -11.25
N ALA A 564 -20.84 8.49 -11.84
CA ALA A 564 -19.82 8.30 -12.88
C ALA A 564 -20.29 8.72 -14.29
N GLY A 565 -21.52 9.27 -14.43
CA GLY A 565 -22.09 9.70 -15.71
C GLY A 565 -22.57 8.56 -16.60
N GLN A 566 -22.75 7.36 -16.05
CA GLN A 566 -23.27 6.21 -16.78
C GLN A 566 -24.79 6.16 -16.67
N THR A 567 -25.46 5.80 -17.77
CA THR A 567 -26.91 5.57 -17.77
C THR A 567 -27.20 4.24 -17.08
N VAL A 568 -27.96 4.29 -15.99
CA VAL A 568 -28.45 3.09 -15.30
C VAL A 568 -29.74 2.62 -15.95
N PRO A 569 -29.84 1.37 -16.43
CA PRO A 569 -31.08 0.82 -16.96
C PRO A 569 -32.18 0.80 -15.88
N GLU A 570 -33.43 1.03 -16.28
CA GLU A 570 -34.56 0.77 -15.39
C GLU A 570 -34.67 -0.73 -15.11
N ASP A 571 -35.01 -1.07 -13.85
CA ASP A 571 -35.18 -2.47 -13.47
C ASP A 571 -36.46 -3.04 -14.14
N GLU A 572 -36.29 -4.16 -14.81
CA GLU A 572 -37.41 -4.97 -15.27
C GLU A 572 -37.73 -6.04 -14.22
N TYR A 573 -38.84 -5.87 -13.51
CA TYR A 573 -39.22 -6.76 -12.41
C TYR A 573 -40.09 -7.92 -12.92
N ILE A 574 -39.79 -9.13 -12.46
CA ILE A 574 -40.64 -10.28 -12.48
C ILE A 574 -41.17 -10.50 -11.07
N LEU A 575 -42.49 -10.51 -10.87
CA LEU A 575 -43.10 -10.79 -9.57
C LEU A 575 -43.27 -12.30 -9.39
N GLU A 576 -42.61 -12.88 -8.41
CA GLU A 576 -42.87 -14.25 -7.98
C GLU A 576 -43.82 -14.25 -6.79
N VAL A 577 -44.83 -15.12 -6.83
CA VAL A 577 -45.81 -15.24 -5.77
C VAL A 577 -45.98 -16.69 -5.32
N ASP A 578 -46.33 -16.87 -4.05
CA ASP A 578 -46.74 -18.16 -3.49
C ASP A 578 -48.26 -18.24 -3.38
N PRO A 579 -48.96 -18.89 -4.32
CA PRO A 579 -50.45 -19.00 -4.30
C PRO A 579 -50.96 -19.68 -3.03
N GLU A 580 -50.16 -20.49 -2.37
CA GLU A 580 -50.56 -21.20 -1.16
C GLU A 580 -50.50 -20.30 0.10
N ASN A 581 -49.87 -19.15 0.01
CA ASN A 581 -49.81 -18.18 1.10
C ASN A 581 -51.21 -17.64 1.45
N ALA A 582 -51.52 -17.53 2.75
CA ALA A 582 -52.83 -17.10 3.22
C ALA A 582 -53.27 -15.72 2.67
N LEU A 583 -52.34 -14.77 2.50
CA LEU A 583 -52.62 -13.46 1.92
C LEU A 583 -53.00 -13.61 0.46
N LEU A 584 -52.28 -14.42 -0.32
CA LEU A 584 -52.56 -14.62 -1.75
C LEU A 584 -53.92 -15.36 -1.95
N LYS A 585 -54.29 -16.31 -1.09
CA LYS A 585 -55.61 -16.96 -1.11
C LYS A 585 -56.71 -15.95 -0.84
N ARG A 586 -56.54 -15.02 0.10
CA ARG A 586 -57.48 -13.92 0.36
C ARG A 586 -57.62 -12.99 -0.88
N VAL A 587 -56.52 -12.64 -1.51
CA VAL A 587 -56.50 -11.80 -2.71
C VAL A 587 -57.14 -12.51 -3.90
N ALA A 588 -56.91 -13.79 -4.07
CA ALA A 588 -57.56 -14.59 -5.11
C ALA A 588 -59.10 -14.58 -5.00
N ALA A 589 -59.60 -14.59 -3.76
CA ALA A 589 -61.05 -14.55 -3.47
C ALA A 589 -61.67 -13.15 -3.66
N GLU A 590 -60.90 -12.08 -3.86
CA GLU A 590 -61.43 -10.73 -4.09
C GLU A 590 -62.11 -10.63 -5.48
N THR A 591 -63.40 -10.21 -5.47
CA THR A 591 -64.23 -10.10 -6.69
C THR A 591 -64.29 -8.68 -7.23
N ASP A 592 -64.08 -7.67 -6.39
CA ASP A 592 -64.05 -6.27 -6.83
C ASP A 592 -62.73 -5.96 -7.54
N SER A 593 -62.82 -5.59 -8.81
CA SER A 593 -61.67 -5.35 -9.66
C SER A 593 -60.79 -4.17 -9.19
N ALA A 594 -61.40 -3.14 -8.60
CA ALA A 594 -60.64 -1.98 -8.10
C ALA A 594 -59.85 -2.34 -6.84
N ARG A 595 -60.48 -3.08 -5.91
CA ARG A 595 -59.82 -3.59 -4.71
C ARG A 595 -58.75 -4.62 -5.04
N PHE A 596 -59.02 -5.52 -6.00
CA PHE A 596 -58.03 -6.47 -6.46
C PHE A 596 -56.76 -5.77 -6.99
N LYS A 597 -56.94 -4.67 -7.73
CA LYS A 597 -55.81 -3.86 -8.20
C LYS A 597 -55.03 -3.25 -7.03
N GLU A 598 -55.70 -2.72 -6.00
CA GLU A 598 -55.03 -2.19 -4.80
C GLU A 598 -54.25 -3.29 -4.05
N TRP A 599 -54.79 -4.52 -3.94
CA TRP A 599 -54.08 -5.67 -3.39
C TRP A 599 -52.87 -6.06 -4.23
N ALA A 600 -52.98 -6.12 -5.54
CA ALA A 600 -51.88 -6.44 -6.44
C ALA A 600 -50.72 -5.43 -6.29
N GLU A 601 -51.05 -4.14 -6.28
CA GLU A 601 -50.08 -3.07 -6.05
C GLU A 601 -49.40 -3.19 -4.65
N LEU A 602 -50.19 -3.50 -3.61
CA LEU A 602 -49.64 -3.70 -2.25
C LEU A 602 -48.67 -4.87 -2.21
N ILE A 603 -49.00 -6.01 -2.80
CA ILE A 603 -48.15 -7.20 -2.87
C ILE A 603 -46.86 -6.91 -3.61
N PHE A 604 -46.94 -6.20 -4.73
CA PHE A 604 -45.74 -5.81 -5.48
C PHE A 604 -44.85 -4.82 -4.72
N GLU A 605 -45.45 -3.81 -4.08
CA GLU A 605 -44.72 -2.84 -3.29
C GLU A 605 -44.08 -3.45 -2.04
N GLN A 606 -44.74 -4.44 -1.38
CA GLN A 606 -44.11 -5.22 -0.30
C GLN A 606 -42.87 -5.97 -0.78
N ALA A 607 -42.95 -6.61 -1.95
CA ALA A 607 -41.83 -7.32 -2.54
C ALA A 607 -40.64 -6.37 -2.87
N LEU A 608 -40.96 -5.19 -3.44
CA LEU A 608 -39.96 -4.14 -3.68
C LEU A 608 -39.33 -3.61 -2.41
N LEU A 609 -40.15 -3.37 -1.37
CA LEU A 609 -39.64 -2.89 -0.08
C LEU A 609 -38.66 -3.88 0.56
N SER A 610 -38.99 -5.18 0.45
CA SER A 610 -38.11 -6.24 0.94
C SER A 610 -36.79 -6.32 0.19
N GLU A 611 -36.78 -6.04 -1.12
CA GLU A 611 -35.58 -6.07 -1.95
C GLU A 611 -34.75 -4.79 -1.84
N GLN A 612 -35.39 -3.63 -1.96
CA GLN A 612 -34.71 -2.34 -2.09
C GLN A 612 -34.52 -1.61 -0.76
N GLY A 613 -35.25 -2.01 0.29
CA GLY A 613 -35.29 -1.34 1.60
C GLY A 613 -35.99 0.02 1.60
N ALA A 614 -36.49 0.48 0.42
CA ALA A 614 -37.23 1.74 0.27
C ALA A 614 -38.16 1.67 -0.94
N LEU A 615 -39.20 2.49 -0.92
CA LEU A 615 -40.16 2.67 -2.04
C LEU A 615 -40.02 4.07 -2.62
N LYS A 616 -40.41 4.26 -3.90
CA LYS A 616 -40.46 5.58 -4.54
C LYS A 616 -41.46 6.50 -3.82
N ASP A 617 -42.62 5.95 -3.40
CA ASP A 617 -43.67 6.66 -2.66
C ASP A 617 -44.12 5.84 -1.43
N PRO A 618 -43.44 5.94 -0.32
CA PRO A 618 -43.80 5.24 0.92
C PRO A 618 -45.16 5.68 1.47
N ASN A 619 -45.57 6.93 1.24
CA ASN A 619 -46.84 7.45 1.74
C ASN A 619 -48.04 6.82 1.00
N ALA A 620 -47.96 6.69 -0.32
CA ALA A 620 -49.00 6.01 -1.11
C ALA A 620 -49.15 4.54 -0.68
N PHE A 621 -48.02 3.84 -0.40
CA PHE A 621 -48.02 2.48 0.12
C PHE A 621 -48.76 2.39 1.46
N VAL A 622 -48.43 3.25 2.44
CA VAL A 622 -49.06 3.27 3.76
C VAL A 622 -50.57 3.57 3.65
N GLN A 623 -50.97 4.54 2.80
CA GLN A 623 -52.39 4.85 2.58
C GLN A 623 -53.13 3.67 1.97
N ARG A 624 -52.59 2.97 0.99
CA ARG A 624 -53.15 1.78 0.37
C ARG A 624 -53.32 0.67 1.41
N MET A 625 -52.28 0.39 2.16
CA MET A 625 -52.31 -0.58 3.25
C MET A 625 -53.40 -0.27 4.27
N ASN A 626 -53.51 0.99 4.74
CA ASN A 626 -54.54 1.40 5.69
C ASN A 626 -55.96 1.23 5.12
N ARG A 627 -56.21 1.58 3.84
CA ARG A 627 -57.52 1.34 3.19
C ARG A 627 -57.89 -0.13 3.15
N LEU A 628 -56.95 -1.00 2.78
CA LEU A 628 -57.18 -2.44 2.66
C LEU A 628 -57.31 -3.14 4.04
N LEU A 629 -56.68 -2.64 5.10
CA LEU A 629 -56.80 -3.17 6.46
C LEU A 629 -58.05 -2.68 7.21
N ALA A 630 -58.64 -1.55 6.78
CA ALA A 630 -59.85 -1.00 7.38
C ALA A 630 -61.14 -1.69 6.87
N LEU A 631 -61.03 -2.61 5.95
CA LEU A 631 -62.09 -3.43 5.37
C LEU A 631 -62.16 -4.79 6.07
#